data_0c6065454f454ff37b827e7c171bef29
#
_entry.id   0c6065454f454ff37b827e7c171bef29
#
_cell.length_a   1.000
_cell.length_b   1.000
_cell.length_c   1.000
_cell.angle_alpha   90.00
_cell.angle_beta   90.00
_cell.angle_gamma   90.00
#
_symmetry.space_group_name_H-M   'P 1'
#
loop_
_entity.id
_entity.type
_entity.pdbx_description
1 polymer ?
#
loop_
_entity_poly.entity_id
_entity_poly.type
_entity_poly.pdbx_seq_one_letter_code
_entity_poly.pdbx_strand_id
1 'polypeptide(L)'
;SLVGSEMCIRDSNVSIYFYARNRKGGNVDKVLSLLENIGNYLLLIRISDILDIAIIAFLVYNLLRMVKSTRAENILKGVVAFLLVLWLVDILQLNAISYLMRNLVQVGILSIIVLFQPEIRQILEKVGSRNIRLLRAFNDPKQQSELEAAIDQTVTACSEMSQSKTGVLIVFERDIHLDDMVRSGTTLDAAVSSELLKNIFFVKAPMHDGAVIMRDGRLLAGGCMLPLSKNVNLSRDLGMRHRAGIGMSENSDAVVVIVSEETGTISVAIGGLLKRHLMPETLEKLLINELVPQEPTEQDDKLHMKLLKLLSAGKGDKDDEK
;
A
#
# COMPACT_ATOMS: atom_id res chain seq x y z
N SER A 1 26.20 50.41 64.50
CA SER A 1 25.85 49.24 65.32
C SER A 1 25.70 48.04 64.34
N LEU A 2 26.76 47.35 64.23
CA LEU A 2 27.06 46.04 64.81
C LEU A 2 26.40 44.88 64.07
N VAL A 3 27.27 44.07 63.57
CA VAL A 3 27.46 42.62 63.73
C VAL A 3 26.71 41.85 62.61
N GLY A 4 27.35 41.26 61.73
CA GLY A 4 28.28 40.12 61.80
C GLY A 4 27.54 38.88 61.42
N SER A 5 28.00 38.23 60.45
CA SER A 5 28.54 36.89 60.58
C SER A 5 28.74 36.27 59.15
N GLU A 6 29.88 35.75 59.06
CA GLU A 6 30.38 34.93 57.99
C GLU A 6 29.48 33.73 57.71
N MET A 7 29.32 33.40 56.43
CA MET A 7 29.22 32.01 56.07
C MET A 7 29.92 31.78 54.71
N CYS A 8 31.09 31.20 54.87
CA CYS A 8 31.80 30.51 53.77
C CYS A 8 30.90 29.55 53.05
N ILE A 9 30.84 29.67 51.74
CA ILE A 9 30.65 28.53 50.89
C ILE A 9 31.67 28.60 49.73
N ARG A 10 32.62 27.83 49.88
CA ARG A 10 33.54 27.16 49.04
C ARG A 10 32.79 26.59 47.86
N ASP A 11 33.04 27.11 46.67
CA ASP A 11 33.07 26.42 45.38
C ASP A 11 33.43 27.42 44.26
N SER A 12 34.69 27.82 44.25
CA SER A 12 35.28 28.70 43.27
C SER A 12 36.48 28.02 42.60
N ASN A 13 36.25 26.97 41.84
CA ASN A 13 37.34 26.38 41.06
C ASN A 13 36.96 26.01 39.61
N VAL A 14 35.94 26.61 39.02
CA VAL A 14 35.60 26.37 37.61
C VAL A 14 35.62 27.64 36.74
N SER A 15 35.83 28.83 37.29
CA SER A 15 35.61 30.08 36.54
C SER A 15 36.89 30.85 36.17
N ILE A 16 38.10 30.36 36.40
CA ILE A 16 39.33 31.12 36.14
C ILE A 16 40.15 30.61 34.92
N TYR A 17 39.76 29.53 34.29
CA TYR A 17 40.46 29.03 33.09
C TYR A 17 39.91 29.54 31.74
N PHE A 18 38.92 30.40 31.71
CA PHE A 18 38.29 30.82 30.44
C PHE A 18 38.70 32.19 29.92
N TYR A 19 39.63 32.92 30.55
CA TYR A 19 39.93 34.30 30.13
C TYR A 19 41.36 34.56 29.67
N ALA A 20 42.18 33.58 29.44
CA ALA A 20 43.58 33.82 29.08
C ALA A 20 44.06 32.94 27.93
N ARG A 21 43.35 32.90 26.80
CA ARG A 21 43.94 32.47 25.50
C ARG A 21 43.15 32.91 24.30
N ASN A 22 43.05 34.18 24.08
CA ASN A 22 42.59 34.70 22.81
C ASN A 22 43.64 35.61 22.17
N ARG A 23 44.68 35.00 21.63
CA ARG A 23 45.52 35.61 20.54
C ARG A 23 46.26 34.51 19.79
N LYS A 24 45.93 34.40 18.48
CA LYS A 24 46.64 33.64 17.45
C LYS A 24 46.50 32.12 17.48
N GLY A 25 45.33 31.63 17.14
CA GLY A 25 45.16 30.28 16.64
C GLY A 25 44.41 30.34 15.31
N GLY A 26 45.07 29.99 14.22
CA GLY A 26 44.52 30.05 12.87
C GLY A 26 43.36 29.03 12.66
N ASN A 27 42.80 29.01 11.47
CA ASN A 27 41.74 28.15 11.02
C ASN A 27 41.92 26.65 11.36
N VAL A 28 43.12 26.23 11.71
CA VAL A 28 43.48 24.86 12.12
C VAL A 28 42.86 24.50 13.49
N ASP A 29 42.90 25.44 14.49
CA ASP A 29 42.36 25.18 15.82
C ASP A 29 40.84 25.09 15.79
N LYS A 30 40.15 25.81 14.90
CA LYS A 30 38.71 25.68 14.65
C LYS A 30 38.34 24.33 14.01
N VAL A 31 39.19 23.86 13.09
CA VAL A 31 38.99 22.56 12.46
C VAL A 31 39.27 21.42 13.45
N LEU A 32 40.31 21.54 14.29
CA LEU A 32 40.58 20.54 15.34
C LEU A 32 39.49 20.50 16.38
N SER A 33 38.96 21.62 16.85
CA SER A 33 37.85 21.67 17.79
C SER A 33 36.55 21.14 17.19
N LEU A 34 36.32 21.32 15.89
CA LEU A 34 35.20 20.69 15.18
C LEU A 34 35.39 19.19 15.08
N LEU A 35 36.60 18.70 14.80
CA LEU A 35 36.91 17.27 14.74
C LEU A 35 36.82 16.59 16.11
N GLU A 36 37.27 17.24 17.19
CA GLU A 36 37.12 16.78 18.56
C GLU A 36 35.65 16.72 19.00
N ASN A 37 34.87 17.74 18.66
CA ASN A 37 33.43 17.73 18.91
C ASN A 37 32.72 16.62 18.12
N ILE A 38 33.04 16.42 16.84
CA ILE A 38 32.49 15.32 16.04
C ILE A 38 32.90 13.96 16.62
N GLY A 39 34.15 13.80 17.08
CA GLY A 39 34.62 12.58 17.76
C GLY A 39 33.86 12.30 19.05
N ASN A 40 33.59 13.31 19.87
CA ASN A 40 32.80 13.18 21.10
C ASN A 40 31.32 12.90 20.83
N TYR A 41 30.73 13.46 19.76
CA TYR A 41 29.36 13.11 19.35
C TYR A 41 29.26 11.68 18.82
N LEU A 42 30.29 11.19 18.11
CA LEU A 42 30.33 9.79 17.64
C LEU A 42 30.45 8.78 18.76
N LEU A 43 31.11 9.10 19.86
CA LEU A 43 31.22 8.25 21.06
C LEU A 43 29.95 8.24 21.92
N LEU A 44 29.06 9.22 21.75
CA LEU A 44 27.76 9.30 22.44
C LEU A 44 26.62 8.59 21.71
N ILE A 45 26.86 8.12 20.46
CA ILE A 45 25.85 7.40 19.67
C ILE A 45 25.57 6.06 20.32
N ARG A 46 24.39 5.91 20.85
CA ARG A 46 23.88 4.63 21.38
C ARG A 46 23.45 3.74 20.20
N ILE A 47 23.49 2.43 20.43
CA ILE A 47 22.99 1.45 19.44
C ILE A 47 21.52 1.75 19.07
N SER A 48 20.74 2.30 20.02
CA SER A 48 19.37 2.77 19.75
C SER A 48 19.30 3.86 18.66
N ASP A 49 20.26 4.80 18.62
CA ASP A 49 20.25 5.91 17.68
C ASP A 49 20.53 5.42 16.24
N ILE A 50 21.40 4.41 16.11
CA ILE A 50 21.68 3.75 14.83
C ILE A 50 20.43 2.99 14.34
N LEU A 51 19.73 2.31 15.26
CA LEU A 51 18.47 1.62 14.96
C LEU A 51 17.39 2.60 14.51
N ASP A 52 17.23 3.73 15.19
CA ASP A 52 16.26 4.77 14.82
C ASP A 52 16.54 5.33 13.43
N ILE A 53 17.80 5.67 13.14
CA ILE A 53 18.21 6.14 11.80
C ILE A 53 17.96 5.07 10.75
N ALA A 54 18.27 3.81 11.02
CA ALA A 54 18.06 2.70 10.09
C ALA A 54 16.56 2.46 9.82
N ILE A 55 15.72 2.51 10.85
CA ILE A 55 14.26 2.37 10.72
C ILE A 55 13.68 3.53 9.90
N ILE A 56 14.08 4.78 10.21
CA ILE A 56 13.62 5.95 9.46
C ILE A 56 14.09 5.88 8.00
N ALA A 57 15.35 5.53 7.76
CA ALA A 57 15.88 5.38 6.40
C ALA A 57 15.15 4.30 5.62
N PHE A 58 14.84 3.16 6.24
CA PHE A 58 14.07 2.08 5.64
C PHE A 58 12.63 2.51 5.32
N LEU A 59 11.97 3.21 6.24
CA LEU A 59 10.62 3.76 6.03
C LEU A 59 10.58 4.75 4.88
N VAL A 60 11.52 5.70 4.86
CA VAL A 60 11.64 6.71 3.81
C VAL A 60 11.96 6.05 2.46
N TYR A 61 12.87 5.07 2.44
CA TYR A 61 13.20 4.33 1.21
C TYR A 61 11.98 3.60 0.62
N ASN A 62 11.22 2.88 1.47
CA ASN A 62 10.01 2.20 1.04
C ASN A 62 8.93 3.17 0.56
N LEU A 63 8.77 4.31 1.26
CA LEU A 63 7.84 5.36 0.86
C LEU A 63 8.21 5.95 -0.52
N LEU A 64 9.48 6.29 -0.72
CA LEU A 64 10.00 6.81 -2.00
C LEU A 64 9.86 5.78 -3.13
N ARG A 65 10.09 4.50 -2.85
CA ARG A 65 9.92 3.41 -3.82
C ARG A 65 8.46 3.27 -4.25
N MET A 66 7.52 3.41 -3.31
CA MET A 66 6.10 3.32 -3.59
C MET A 66 5.58 4.50 -4.44
N VAL A 67 6.16 5.69 -4.25
CA VAL A 67 5.79 6.92 -4.97
C VAL A 67 6.34 6.96 -6.39
N LYS A 68 7.48 6.34 -6.69
CA LYS A 68 8.17 6.40 -8.00
C LYS A 68 7.34 5.93 -9.22
N SER A 69 6.27 5.16 -9.01
CA SER A 69 5.43 4.65 -10.10
C SER A 69 4.08 5.35 -10.24
N THR A 70 3.84 6.42 -9.48
CA THR A 70 2.54 7.10 -9.42
C THR A 70 2.62 8.58 -9.79
N ARG A 71 1.45 9.19 -10.06
CA ARG A 71 1.33 10.65 -10.27
C ARG A 71 1.80 11.48 -9.07
N ALA A 72 1.94 10.85 -7.91
CA ALA A 72 2.44 11.46 -6.68
C ALA A 72 3.92 11.90 -6.77
N GLU A 73 4.72 11.40 -7.74
CA GLU A 73 6.11 11.83 -7.91
C GLU A 73 6.25 13.35 -8.17
N ASN A 74 5.38 13.90 -8.99
CA ASN A 74 5.43 15.34 -9.29
C ASN A 74 4.99 16.19 -8.09
N ILE A 75 4.01 15.70 -7.31
CA ILE A 75 3.55 16.36 -6.09
C ILE A 75 4.67 16.34 -5.05
N LEU A 76 5.35 15.20 -4.88
CA LEU A 76 6.47 15.08 -3.95
C LEU A 76 7.63 16.03 -4.31
N LYS A 77 7.98 16.15 -5.60
CA LYS A 77 8.99 17.12 -6.07
C LYS A 77 8.58 18.55 -5.71
N GLY A 78 7.29 18.89 -5.87
CA GLY A 78 6.75 20.20 -5.47
C GLY A 78 6.85 20.47 -3.97
N VAL A 79 6.53 19.48 -3.14
CA VAL A 79 6.65 19.57 -1.67
C VAL A 79 8.11 19.74 -1.25
N VAL A 80 9.03 18.95 -1.82
CA VAL A 80 10.46 19.07 -1.52
C VAL A 80 11.00 20.45 -1.93
N ALA A 81 10.65 20.96 -3.11
CA ALA A 81 11.03 22.28 -3.56
C ALA A 81 10.50 23.37 -2.61
N PHE A 82 9.25 23.24 -2.16
CA PHE A 82 8.66 24.17 -1.21
C PHE A 82 9.37 24.16 0.16
N LEU A 83 9.74 23.00 0.67
CA LEU A 83 10.51 22.87 1.92
C LEU A 83 11.91 23.47 1.79
N LEU A 84 12.57 23.33 0.62
CA LEU A 84 13.86 23.99 0.34
C LEU A 84 13.74 25.51 0.34
N VAL A 85 12.66 26.06 -0.22
CA VAL A 85 12.38 27.49 -0.18
C VAL A 85 12.17 27.98 1.25
N LEU A 86 11.39 27.25 2.07
CA LEU A 86 11.20 27.56 3.49
C LEU A 86 12.55 27.60 4.23
N TRP A 87 13.38 26.60 4.04
CA TRP A 87 14.70 26.52 4.65
C TRP A 87 15.61 27.70 4.24
N LEU A 88 15.58 28.08 2.95
CA LEU A 88 16.33 29.22 2.43
C LEU A 88 15.85 30.55 3.03
N VAL A 89 14.52 30.72 3.15
CA VAL A 89 13.90 31.94 3.75
C VAL A 89 14.30 32.09 5.22
N ASP A 90 14.38 30.99 5.97
CA ASP A 90 14.81 30.99 7.39
C ASP A 90 16.30 31.34 7.50
N ILE A 91 17.16 30.85 6.61
CA ILE A 91 18.61 31.22 6.59
C ILE A 91 18.80 32.70 6.28
N LEU A 92 18.03 33.24 5.33
CA LEU A 92 18.10 34.64 4.94
C LEU A 92 17.41 35.60 5.92
N GLN A 93 16.79 35.06 6.99
CA GLN A 93 16.05 35.81 8.04
C GLN A 93 15.00 36.77 7.48
N LEU A 94 14.32 36.39 6.41
CA LEU A 94 13.28 37.18 5.75
C LEU A 94 11.94 37.07 6.50
N ASN A 95 11.78 37.89 7.56
CA ASN A 95 10.65 37.78 8.50
C ASN A 95 9.26 37.87 7.84
N ALA A 96 9.07 38.78 6.90
CA ALA A 96 7.78 38.94 6.23
C ALA A 96 7.42 37.75 5.34
N ILE A 97 8.39 37.20 4.61
CA ILE A 97 8.19 36.03 3.75
C ILE A 97 8.03 34.79 4.61
N SER A 98 8.78 34.64 5.68
CA SER A 98 8.65 33.53 6.64
C SER A 98 7.25 33.49 7.24
N TYR A 99 6.67 34.63 7.65
CA TYR A 99 5.31 34.70 8.16
C TYR A 99 4.28 34.23 7.11
N LEU A 100 4.41 34.70 5.86
CA LEU A 100 3.51 34.32 4.77
C LEU A 100 3.62 32.80 4.48
N MET A 101 4.86 32.29 4.42
CA MET A 101 5.12 30.88 4.15
C MET A 101 4.57 29.96 5.24
N ARG A 102 4.70 30.30 6.51
CA ARG A 102 4.13 29.53 7.64
C ARG A 102 2.61 29.45 7.56
N ASN A 103 1.93 30.53 7.20
CA ASN A 103 0.49 30.51 6.97
C ASN A 103 0.10 29.62 5.78
N LEU A 104 0.88 29.67 4.69
CA LEU A 104 0.69 28.77 3.54
C LEU A 104 0.87 27.31 3.89
N VAL A 105 1.79 26.97 4.81
CA VAL A 105 1.96 25.59 5.29
C VAL A 105 0.69 25.06 5.95
N GLN A 106 0.05 25.88 6.81
CA GLN A 106 -1.18 25.46 7.50
C GLN A 106 -2.32 25.14 6.50
N VAL A 107 -2.53 26.03 5.53
CA VAL A 107 -3.53 25.81 4.47
C VAL A 107 -3.11 24.65 3.57
N GLY A 108 -1.81 24.53 3.28
CA GLY A 108 -1.24 23.47 2.44
C GLY A 108 -1.43 22.07 3.04
N ILE A 109 -1.23 21.92 4.35
CA ILE A 109 -1.45 20.63 5.05
C ILE A 109 -2.92 20.22 4.91
N LEU A 110 -3.85 21.12 5.14
CA LEU A 110 -5.28 20.83 4.98
C LEU A 110 -5.61 20.46 3.54
N SER A 111 -5.05 21.17 2.57
CA SER A 111 -5.25 20.89 1.15
C SER A 111 -4.69 19.53 0.73
N ILE A 112 -3.54 19.13 1.29
CA ILE A 112 -2.94 17.82 1.05
C ILE A 112 -3.84 16.71 1.61
N ILE A 113 -4.37 16.86 2.84
CA ILE A 113 -5.27 15.86 3.44
C ILE A 113 -6.52 15.66 2.55
N VAL A 114 -7.13 16.75 2.07
CA VAL A 114 -8.30 16.68 1.18
C VAL A 114 -7.93 16.03 -0.17
N LEU A 115 -6.77 16.38 -0.73
CA LEU A 115 -6.31 15.85 -2.01
C LEU A 115 -6.03 14.34 -1.95
N PHE A 116 -5.45 13.86 -0.85
CA PHE A 116 -5.11 12.45 -0.65
C PHE A 116 -6.20 11.65 0.09
N GLN A 117 -7.36 12.23 0.34
CA GLN A 117 -8.47 11.55 0.98
C GLN A 117 -8.83 10.21 0.32
N PRO A 118 -8.96 10.11 -1.04
CA PRO A 118 -9.28 8.85 -1.69
C PRO A 118 -8.17 7.79 -1.55
N GLU A 119 -6.89 8.19 -1.58
CA GLU A 119 -5.76 7.29 -1.42
C GLU A 119 -5.67 6.75 0.01
N ILE A 120 -5.86 7.62 1.00
CA ILE A 120 -5.88 7.24 2.42
C ILE A 120 -7.02 6.26 2.67
N ARG A 121 -8.22 6.52 2.10
CA ARG A 121 -9.36 5.61 2.21
C ARG A 121 -9.04 4.23 1.64
N GLN A 122 -8.47 4.15 0.43
CA GLN A 122 -8.07 2.88 -0.18
C GLN A 122 -7.05 2.11 0.66
N ILE A 123 -6.07 2.80 1.26
CA ILE A 123 -5.08 2.17 2.14
C ILE A 123 -5.75 1.62 3.40
N LEU A 124 -6.64 2.38 4.03
CA LEU A 124 -7.37 1.95 5.23
C LEU A 124 -8.28 0.76 4.93
N GLU A 125 -8.96 0.75 3.79
CA GLU A 125 -9.77 -0.38 3.32
C GLU A 125 -8.90 -1.63 3.12
N LYS A 126 -7.73 -1.52 2.46
CA LYS A 126 -6.79 -2.63 2.28
C LYS A 126 -6.22 -3.19 3.59
N VAL A 127 -5.94 -2.32 4.55
CA VAL A 127 -5.42 -2.75 5.87
C VAL A 127 -6.52 -3.37 6.72
N GLY A 128 -7.74 -2.81 6.66
CA GLY A 128 -8.90 -3.30 7.41
C GLY A 128 -9.39 -4.66 6.93
N SER A 129 -9.44 -4.88 5.63
CA SER A 129 -9.97 -6.10 5.01
C SER A 129 -9.05 -7.32 5.19
N ARG A 130 -7.73 -7.13 5.19
CA ARG A 130 -6.75 -8.22 5.28
C ARG A 130 -6.88 -9.07 6.55
N ASN A 131 -7.20 -8.44 7.68
CA ASN A 131 -7.38 -9.15 8.96
C ASN A 131 -8.72 -9.89 9.04
N ILE A 132 -9.75 -9.39 8.35
CA ILE A 132 -11.10 -9.98 8.37
C ILE A 132 -11.14 -11.26 7.54
N ARG A 133 -10.40 -11.32 6.43
CA ARG A 133 -10.35 -12.51 5.56
C ARG A 133 -9.72 -13.72 6.26
N LEU A 134 -8.62 -13.51 7.01
CA LEU A 134 -8.03 -14.57 7.82
C LEU A 134 -9.01 -15.12 8.86
N LEU A 135 -9.83 -14.27 9.46
CA LEU A 135 -10.88 -14.70 10.41
C LEU A 135 -12.07 -15.39 9.75
N ARG A 136 -12.45 -15.01 8.52
CA ARG A 136 -13.52 -15.64 7.75
C ARG A 136 -13.10 -16.98 7.14
N ALA A 137 -11.87 -17.09 6.66
CA ALA A 137 -11.34 -18.33 6.06
C ALA A 137 -11.37 -19.53 7.03
N PHE A 138 -11.34 -19.28 8.34
CA PHE A 138 -11.42 -20.33 9.37
C PHE A 138 -12.85 -20.73 9.74
N ASN A 139 -13.90 -20.04 9.27
CA ASN A 139 -15.22 -20.18 9.89
C ASN A 139 -16.32 -20.81 9.04
N ASP A 140 -16.15 -21.01 7.72
CA ASP A 140 -17.25 -21.59 6.94
C ASP A 140 -16.80 -22.46 5.75
N PRO A 141 -16.64 -23.80 5.97
CA PRO A 141 -16.26 -24.74 4.90
C PRO A 141 -17.31 -24.79 3.76
N LYS A 142 -18.53 -24.35 4.01
CA LYS A 142 -19.59 -24.28 3.01
C LYS A 142 -19.33 -23.16 1.99
N GLN A 143 -18.87 -22.00 2.43
CA GLN A 143 -18.56 -20.88 1.56
C GLN A 143 -17.36 -21.21 0.65
N GLN A 144 -16.38 -21.92 1.15
CA GLN A 144 -15.24 -22.38 0.35
C GLN A 144 -15.68 -23.33 -0.77
N SER A 145 -16.55 -24.32 -0.45
CA SER A 145 -17.09 -25.25 -1.44
C SER A 145 -17.94 -24.53 -2.51
N GLU A 146 -18.71 -23.51 -2.12
CA GLU A 146 -19.51 -22.69 -3.07
C GLU A 146 -18.59 -21.89 -4.00
N LEU A 147 -17.46 -21.36 -3.50
CA LEU A 147 -16.49 -20.65 -4.30
C LEU A 147 -15.75 -21.57 -5.28
N GLU A 148 -15.33 -22.76 -4.84
CA GLU A 148 -14.69 -23.76 -5.69
C GLU A 148 -15.64 -24.21 -6.81
N ALA A 149 -16.90 -24.46 -6.50
CA ALA A 149 -17.92 -24.78 -7.48
C ALA A 149 -18.14 -23.63 -8.48
N ALA A 150 -18.15 -22.38 -8.02
CA ALA A 150 -18.26 -21.20 -8.88
C ALA A 150 -17.05 -21.06 -9.82
N ILE A 151 -15.84 -21.39 -9.35
CA ILE A 151 -14.62 -21.40 -10.17
C ILE A 151 -14.74 -22.45 -11.28
N ASP A 152 -15.11 -23.70 -10.96
CA ASP A 152 -15.30 -24.78 -11.92
C ASP A 152 -16.29 -24.40 -13.02
N GLN A 153 -17.47 -23.90 -12.63
CA GLN A 153 -18.49 -23.43 -13.57
C GLN A 153 -18.01 -22.28 -14.45
N THR A 154 -17.20 -21.38 -13.90
CA THR A 154 -16.60 -20.26 -14.66
C THR A 154 -15.57 -20.75 -15.67
N VAL A 155 -14.72 -21.69 -15.28
CA VAL A 155 -13.69 -22.29 -16.16
C VAL A 155 -14.37 -23.03 -17.32
N THR A 156 -15.41 -23.82 -17.04
CA THR A 156 -16.22 -24.52 -18.03
C THR A 156 -16.83 -23.51 -19.03
N ALA A 157 -17.49 -22.47 -18.53
CA ALA A 157 -18.08 -21.43 -19.37
C ALA A 157 -17.02 -20.71 -20.24
N CYS A 158 -15.89 -20.32 -19.63
CA CYS A 158 -14.80 -19.67 -20.37
C CYS A 158 -14.20 -20.57 -21.45
N SER A 159 -14.07 -21.87 -21.20
CA SER A 159 -13.57 -22.84 -22.19
C SER A 159 -14.50 -22.94 -23.41
N GLU A 160 -15.80 -23.05 -23.21
CA GLU A 160 -16.79 -23.11 -24.28
C GLU A 160 -16.88 -21.77 -25.06
N MET A 161 -16.88 -20.64 -24.32
CA MET A 161 -16.91 -19.31 -24.91
C MET A 161 -15.59 -18.94 -25.63
N SER A 162 -14.48 -19.52 -25.23
CA SER A 162 -13.20 -19.44 -25.94
C SER A 162 -13.28 -20.07 -27.31
N GLN A 163 -13.89 -21.27 -27.44
CA GLN A 163 -14.07 -21.96 -28.69
C GLN A 163 -15.02 -21.19 -29.63
N SER A 164 -16.09 -20.62 -29.11
CA SER A 164 -17.06 -19.82 -29.85
C SER A 164 -16.62 -18.37 -30.09
N LYS A 165 -15.44 -17.97 -29.59
CA LYS A 165 -14.93 -16.59 -29.61
C LYS A 165 -15.92 -15.57 -29.06
N THR A 166 -16.61 -15.93 -28.02
CA THR A 166 -17.51 -15.03 -27.29
C THR A 166 -16.71 -14.20 -26.31
N GLY A 167 -16.82 -12.88 -26.39
CA GLY A 167 -16.12 -11.97 -25.48
C GLY A 167 -16.64 -12.06 -24.06
N VAL A 168 -15.76 -12.27 -23.08
CA VAL A 168 -16.09 -12.43 -21.65
C VAL A 168 -15.28 -11.46 -20.82
N LEU A 169 -15.90 -10.94 -19.77
CA LEU A 169 -15.25 -10.11 -18.75
C LEU A 169 -15.88 -10.43 -17.38
N ILE A 170 -15.17 -11.22 -16.56
CA ILE A 170 -15.64 -11.67 -15.25
C ILE A 170 -14.67 -11.17 -14.19
N VAL A 171 -15.20 -10.54 -13.15
CA VAL A 171 -14.45 -9.97 -12.03
C VAL A 171 -14.78 -10.77 -10.78
N PHE A 172 -13.79 -11.40 -10.20
CA PHE A 172 -13.87 -11.98 -8.86
C PHE A 172 -13.44 -10.93 -7.85
N GLU A 173 -14.40 -10.43 -7.08
CA GLU A 173 -14.16 -9.52 -5.97
C GLU A 173 -13.40 -10.25 -4.86
N ARG A 174 -12.45 -9.53 -4.22
CA ARG A 174 -11.69 -10.08 -3.10
C ARG A 174 -11.96 -9.27 -1.82
N ASP A 175 -10.92 -8.63 -1.29
CA ASP A 175 -11.02 -7.87 -0.04
C ASP A 175 -11.61 -6.48 -0.26
N ILE A 176 -11.41 -5.88 -1.44
CA ILE A 176 -11.93 -4.56 -1.79
C ILE A 176 -13.29 -4.73 -2.45
N HIS A 177 -14.34 -4.20 -1.79
CA HIS A 177 -15.69 -4.21 -2.35
C HIS A 177 -15.82 -3.32 -3.57
N LEU A 178 -16.52 -3.82 -4.60
CA LEU A 178 -16.70 -3.16 -5.89
C LEU A 178 -18.11 -2.58 -6.04
N ASP A 179 -18.71 -2.10 -4.95
CA ASP A 179 -20.11 -1.65 -4.92
C ASP A 179 -20.39 -0.51 -5.92
N ASP A 180 -19.42 0.36 -6.19
CA ASP A 180 -19.56 1.43 -7.19
C ASP A 180 -19.72 0.89 -8.61
N MET A 181 -18.99 -0.21 -8.94
CA MET A 181 -19.09 -0.89 -10.24
C MET A 181 -20.40 -1.69 -10.31
N VAL A 182 -20.79 -2.37 -9.23
CA VAL A 182 -22.05 -3.12 -9.12
C VAL A 182 -23.25 -2.21 -9.39
N ARG A 183 -23.26 -0.99 -8.86
CA ARG A 183 -24.34 -0.01 -9.09
C ARG A 183 -24.51 0.41 -10.55
N SER A 184 -23.47 0.28 -11.37
CA SER A 184 -23.52 0.61 -12.79
C SER A 184 -24.19 -0.48 -13.65
N GLY A 185 -24.32 -1.70 -13.10
CA GLY A 185 -24.88 -2.86 -13.78
C GLY A 185 -26.26 -3.25 -13.26
N THR A 186 -26.71 -4.44 -13.65
CA THR A 186 -27.97 -5.06 -13.19
C THR A 186 -27.65 -6.07 -12.10
N THR A 187 -28.25 -5.92 -10.90
CA THR A 187 -28.10 -6.86 -9.80
C THR A 187 -28.77 -8.21 -10.18
N LEU A 188 -28.06 -9.30 -9.98
CA LEU A 188 -28.48 -10.66 -10.30
C LEU A 188 -28.71 -11.51 -9.04
N ASP A 189 -27.77 -11.46 -8.10
CA ASP A 189 -27.74 -12.28 -6.88
C ASP A 189 -28.08 -13.76 -7.12
N ALA A 190 -27.37 -14.39 -8.05
CA ALA A 190 -27.63 -15.76 -8.51
C ALA A 190 -26.45 -16.70 -8.21
N ALA A 191 -26.76 -18.00 -8.11
CA ALA A 191 -25.72 -19.02 -8.10
C ALA A 191 -24.99 -19.05 -9.47
N VAL A 192 -23.70 -19.35 -9.45
CA VAL A 192 -22.90 -19.45 -10.67
C VAL A 192 -23.22 -20.76 -11.38
N SER A 193 -23.55 -20.68 -12.67
CA SER A 193 -23.61 -21.85 -13.58
C SER A 193 -23.04 -21.47 -14.94
N SER A 194 -22.46 -22.43 -15.64
CA SER A 194 -21.89 -22.22 -16.96
C SER A 194 -22.96 -21.73 -17.96
N GLU A 195 -24.19 -22.25 -17.85
CA GLU A 195 -25.32 -21.86 -18.70
C GLU A 195 -25.73 -20.41 -18.47
N LEU A 196 -25.79 -19.96 -17.22
CA LEU A 196 -26.12 -18.58 -16.90
C LEU A 196 -25.06 -17.61 -17.42
N LEU A 197 -23.77 -17.93 -17.25
CA LEU A 197 -22.67 -17.12 -17.77
C LEU A 197 -22.73 -17.04 -19.31
N LYS A 198 -22.94 -18.15 -19.99
CA LYS A 198 -23.12 -18.18 -21.46
C LYS A 198 -24.30 -17.33 -21.91
N ASN A 199 -25.41 -17.35 -21.19
CA ASN A 199 -26.57 -16.51 -21.51
C ASN A 199 -26.31 -15.02 -21.28
N ILE A 200 -25.59 -14.66 -20.22
CA ILE A 200 -25.23 -13.26 -19.95
C ILE A 200 -24.35 -12.71 -21.07
N PHE A 201 -23.31 -13.46 -21.48
CA PHE A 201 -22.35 -13.03 -22.51
C PHE A 201 -22.80 -13.39 -23.94
N PHE A 202 -23.99 -13.95 -24.10
CA PHE A 202 -24.51 -14.21 -25.44
C PHE A 202 -24.60 -12.91 -26.26
N VAL A 203 -24.07 -12.92 -27.46
CA VAL A 203 -24.00 -11.74 -28.34
C VAL A 203 -25.39 -11.13 -28.53
N LYS A 204 -25.54 -9.83 -28.29
CA LYS A 204 -26.76 -9.04 -28.28
C LYS A 204 -27.68 -9.26 -27.09
N ALA A 205 -27.33 -10.07 -26.07
CA ALA A 205 -28.04 -10.06 -24.83
C ALA A 205 -27.89 -8.68 -24.11
N PRO A 206 -28.86 -8.17 -23.38
CA PRO A 206 -28.81 -6.83 -22.77
C PRO A 206 -27.61 -6.61 -21.84
N MET A 207 -27.07 -7.67 -21.24
CA MET A 207 -25.97 -7.60 -20.24
C MET A 207 -24.60 -8.02 -20.81
N HIS A 208 -24.50 -8.36 -22.11
CA HIS A 208 -23.23 -8.86 -22.68
C HIS A 208 -22.14 -7.81 -22.79
N ASP A 209 -22.54 -6.53 -22.88
CA ASP A 209 -21.60 -5.40 -22.97
C ASP A 209 -21.34 -4.85 -21.57
N GLY A 210 -20.29 -5.35 -20.95
CA GLY A 210 -19.90 -5.04 -19.60
C GLY A 210 -19.28 -6.24 -18.88
N ALA A 211 -19.04 -6.07 -17.60
CA ALA A 211 -18.48 -7.11 -16.74
C ALA A 211 -19.56 -7.79 -15.90
N VAL A 212 -19.32 -9.06 -15.58
CA VAL A 212 -19.99 -9.76 -14.50
C VAL A 212 -19.11 -9.66 -13.25
N ILE A 213 -19.70 -9.28 -12.11
CA ILE A 213 -19.02 -9.23 -10.83
C ILE A 213 -19.50 -10.37 -9.95
N MET A 214 -18.55 -11.11 -9.42
CA MET A 214 -18.78 -12.23 -8.49
C MET A 214 -18.26 -11.86 -7.10
N ARG A 215 -19.03 -12.19 -6.09
CA ARG A 215 -18.71 -12.03 -4.67
C ARG A 215 -19.08 -13.31 -3.94
N ASP A 216 -18.16 -13.86 -3.13
CA ASP A 216 -18.38 -15.04 -2.28
C ASP A 216 -19.02 -16.23 -3.02
N GLY A 217 -18.53 -16.53 -4.24
CA GLY A 217 -19.05 -17.64 -5.05
C GLY A 217 -20.41 -17.41 -5.71
N ARG A 218 -20.94 -16.17 -5.70
CA ARG A 218 -22.22 -15.81 -6.32
C ARG A 218 -22.07 -14.75 -7.40
N LEU A 219 -22.93 -14.78 -8.41
CA LEU A 219 -23.08 -13.72 -9.40
C LEU A 219 -23.79 -12.52 -8.76
N LEU A 220 -23.07 -11.45 -8.48
CA LEU A 220 -23.64 -10.28 -7.82
C LEU A 220 -24.35 -9.36 -8.82
N ALA A 221 -23.71 -9.03 -9.93
CA ALA A 221 -24.26 -8.15 -10.98
C ALA A 221 -23.66 -8.46 -12.35
N GLY A 222 -24.40 -8.08 -13.41
CA GLY A 222 -23.97 -8.19 -14.81
C GLY A 222 -24.12 -6.89 -15.57
N GLY A 223 -23.37 -6.73 -16.68
CA GLY A 223 -23.36 -5.52 -17.48
C GLY A 223 -22.70 -4.33 -16.76
N CYS A 224 -21.77 -4.60 -15.83
CA CYS A 224 -21.10 -3.57 -15.04
C CYS A 224 -20.03 -2.83 -15.84
N MET A 225 -19.95 -1.52 -15.64
CA MET A 225 -18.89 -0.68 -16.22
C MET A 225 -17.63 -0.73 -15.36
N LEU A 226 -16.49 -0.99 -16.01
CA LEU A 226 -15.17 -1.02 -15.35
C LEU A 226 -14.31 0.15 -15.82
N PRO A 227 -13.38 0.63 -14.95
CA PRO A 227 -12.40 1.63 -15.33
C PRO A 227 -11.41 1.05 -16.36
N LEU A 228 -11.09 1.82 -17.40
CA LEU A 228 -10.09 1.45 -18.38
C LEU A 228 -8.68 1.79 -17.90
N SER A 229 -7.73 0.90 -18.14
CA SER A 229 -6.32 1.21 -17.89
C SER A 229 -5.85 2.41 -18.72
N LYS A 230 -5.14 3.33 -18.07
CA LYS A 230 -4.52 4.51 -18.68
C LYS A 230 -3.06 4.27 -19.08
N ASN A 231 -2.58 3.04 -18.93
CA ASN A 231 -1.20 2.69 -19.26
C ASN A 231 -0.99 2.75 -20.77
N VAL A 232 -0.16 3.69 -21.23
CA VAL A 232 0.18 3.90 -22.65
C VAL A 232 1.08 2.82 -23.21
N ASN A 233 1.72 2.02 -22.37
CA ASN A 233 2.64 0.95 -22.77
C ASN A 233 1.91 -0.38 -23.08
N LEU A 234 0.58 -0.41 -22.95
CA LEU A 234 -0.18 -1.60 -23.33
C LEU A 234 -0.18 -1.79 -24.85
N SER A 235 -0.03 -3.06 -25.28
CA SER A 235 -0.11 -3.41 -26.68
C SER A 235 -1.39 -2.86 -27.31
N ARG A 236 -1.29 -2.39 -28.55
CA ARG A 236 -2.43 -1.89 -29.34
C ARG A 236 -3.41 -3.00 -29.71
N ASP A 237 -2.95 -4.26 -29.71
CA ASP A 237 -3.76 -5.44 -30.01
C ASP A 237 -4.71 -5.86 -28.89
N LEU A 238 -4.68 -5.14 -27.76
CA LEU A 238 -5.57 -5.40 -26.64
C LEU A 238 -6.90 -4.67 -26.85
N GLY A 239 -7.97 -5.44 -27.01
CA GLY A 239 -9.34 -4.92 -27.11
C GLY A 239 -9.82 -4.26 -25.80
N MET A 240 -11.02 -3.67 -25.86
CA MET A 240 -11.60 -2.90 -24.75
C MET A 240 -11.77 -3.73 -23.46
N ARG A 241 -12.20 -5.02 -23.57
CA ARG A 241 -12.34 -5.91 -22.41
C ARG A 241 -11.01 -6.15 -21.69
N HIS A 242 -9.92 -6.29 -22.44
CA HIS A 242 -8.58 -6.43 -21.82
C HIS A 242 -8.17 -5.16 -21.08
N ARG A 243 -8.39 -3.99 -21.69
CA ARG A 243 -8.07 -2.69 -21.07
C ARG A 243 -8.93 -2.44 -19.82
N ALA A 244 -10.18 -2.87 -19.83
CA ALA A 244 -11.08 -2.80 -18.68
C ALA A 244 -10.62 -3.77 -17.57
N GLY A 245 -10.27 -5.01 -17.90
CA GLY A 245 -9.77 -5.97 -16.94
C GLY A 245 -8.47 -5.54 -16.28
N ILE A 246 -7.50 -5.03 -17.08
CA ILE A 246 -6.27 -4.47 -16.54
C ILE A 246 -6.59 -3.26 -15.63
N GLY A 247 -7.43 -2.32 -16.10
CA GLY A 247 -7.80 -1.13 -15.35
C GLY A 247 -8.50 -1.45 -14.02
N MET A 248 -9.33 -2.48 -13.99
CA MET A 248 -9.95 -2.96 -12.75
C MET A 248 -8.91 -3.53 -11.79
N SER A 249 -8.00 -4.37 -12.28
CA SER A 249 -6.94 -4.97 -11.48
C SER A 249 -5.83 -3.97 -11.05
N GLU A 250 -5.71 -2.80 -11.69
CA GLU A 250 -4.86 -1.69 -11.24
C GLU A 250 -5.47 -0.94 -10.04
N ASN A 251 -6.82 -0.88 -9.98
CA ASN A 251 -7.55 -0.08 -8.99
C ASN A 251 -8.10 -0.90 -7.82
N SER A 252 -8.02 -2.23 -7.89
CA SER A 252 -8.49 -3.15 -6.84
C SER A 252 -7.57 -4.37 -6.73
N ASP A 253 -7.85 -5.23 -5.78
CA ASP A 253 -7.22 -6.54 -5.63
C ASP A 253 -7.99 -7.67 -6.35
N ALA A 254 -8.99 -7.32 -7.14
CA ALA A 254 -9.83 -8.27 -7.86
C ALA A 254 -9.03 -9.07 -8.89
N VAL A 255 -9.45 -10.32 -9.11
CA VAL A 255 -8.98 -11.18 -10.19
C VAL A 255 -9.95 -11.08 -11.35
N VAL A 256 -9.45 -10.71 -12.54
CA VAL A 256 -10.30 -10.47 -13.70
C VAL A 256 -9.99 -11.48 -14.79
N VAL A 257 -10.99 -12.28 -15.16
CA VAL A 257 -10.94 -13.24 -16.27
C VAL A 257 -11.49 -12.61 -17.52
N ILE A 258 -10.77 -12.74 -18.64
CA ILE A 258 -11.10 -12.17 -19.93
C ILE A 258 -11.01 -13.24 -21.02
N VAL A 259 -12.04 -13.33 -21.86
CA VAL A 259 -11.98 -14.09 -23.12
C VAL A 259 -12.06 -13.10 -24.28
N SER A 260 -11.11 -13.20 -25.21
CA SER A 260 -11.07 -12.34 -26.39
C SER A 260 -12.14 -12.73 -27.41
N GLU A 261 -12.95 -11.79 -27.85
CA GLU A 261 -13.91 -12.02 -28.95
C GLU A 261 -13.26 -12.17 -30.34
N GLU A 262 -12.02 -11.70 -30.49
CA GLU A 262 -11.29 -11.80 -31.74
C GLU A 262 -10.56 -13.14 -31.89
N THR A 263 -9.84 -13.52 -30.80
CA THR A 263 -8.93 -14.68 -30.86
C THR A 263 -9.46 -15.89 -30.09
N GLY A 264 -10.41 -15.71 -29.15
CA GLY A 264 -10.85 -16.75 -28.24
C GLY A 264 -9.87 -16.96 -27.06
N THR A 265 -8.79 -16.19 -26.99
CA THR A 265 -7.74 -16.37 -25.98
C THR A 265 -8.25 -16.05 -24.59
N ILE A 266 -8.04 -16.98 -23.63
CA ILE A 266 -8.32 -16.76 -22.21
C ILE A 266 -7.13 -16.04 -21.60
N SER A 267 -7.41 -15.00 -20.81
CA SER A 267 -6.43 -14.18 -20.12
C SER A 267 -6.92 -13.85 -18.71
N VAL A 268 -5.99 -13.58 -17.79
CA VAL A 268 -6.31 -13.11 -16.42
C VAL A 268 -5.49 -11.87 -16.11
N ALA A 269 -6.17 -10.84 -15.56
CA ALA A 269 -5.54 -9.64 -15.07
C ALA A 269 -5.54 -9.62 -13.54
N ILE A 270 -4.36 -9.40 -12.92
CA ILE A 270 -4.13 -9.33 -11.49
C ILE A 270 -3.09 -8.25 -11.21
N GLY A 271 -3.40 -7.28 -10.33
CA GLY A 271 -2.45 -6.23 -9.93
C GLY A 271 -1.88 -5.41 -11.10
N GLY A 272 -2.67 -5.17 -12.15
CA GLY A 272 -2.25 -4.45 -13.36
C GLY A 272 -1.46 -5.29 -14.37
N LEU A 273 -1.21 -6.56 -14.07
CA LEU A 273 -0.49 -7.48 -14.96
C LEU A 273 -1.47 -8.41 -15.68
N LEU A 274 -1.25 -8.62 -16.98
CA LEU A 274 -2.07 -9.49 -17.81
C LEU A 274 -1.31 -10.78 -18.15
N LYS A 275 -1.82 -11.94 -17.69
CA LYS A 275 -1.37 -13.27 -18.12
C LYS A 275 -2.26 -13.74 -19.25
N ARG A 276 -1.67 -14.05 -20.40
CA ARG A 276 -2.40 -14.41 -21.66
C ARG A 276 -2.19 -15.88 -22.02
N HIS A 277 -3.05 -16.37 -22.91
CA HIS A 277 -2.97 -17.73 -23.51
C HIS A 277 -3.06 -18.83 -22.43
N LEU A 278 -3.99 -18.66 -21.49
CA LEU A 278 -4.21 -19.67 -20.46
C LEU A 278 -5.05 -20.83 -21.01
N MET A 279 -4.61 -22.06 -20.70
CA MET A 279 -5.43 -23.25 -20.89
C MET A 279 -6.44 -23.35 -19.74
N PRO A 280 -7.61 -23.99 -19.93
CA PRO A 280 -8.64 -24.10 -18.89
C PRO A 280 -8.11 -24.64 -17.56
N GLU A 281 -7.26 -25.67 -17.58
CA GLU A 281 -6.69 -26.28 -16.38
C GLU A 281 -5.71 -25.32 -15.65
N THR A 282 -5.04 -24.43 -16.41
CA THR A 282 -4.15 -23.41 -15.85
C THR A 282 -4.95 -22.27 -15.26
N LEU A 283 -6.07 -21.89 -15.91
CA LEU A 283 -7.01 -20.91 -15.41
C LEU A 283 -7.58 -21.36 -14.04
N GLU A 284 -8.06 -22.61 -13.96
CA GLU A 284 -8.61 -23.21 -12.75
C GLU A 284 -7.61 -23.13 -11.58
N LYS A 285 -6.39 -23.66 -11.78
CA LYS A 285 -5.33 -23.63 -10.78
C LYS A 285 -4.99 -22.21 -10.33
N LEU A 286 -4.96 -21.26 -11.27
CA LEU A 286 -4.68 -19.87 -10.97
C LEU A 286 -5.80 -19.26 -10.12
N LEU A 287 -7.07 -19.50 -10.48
CA LEU A 287 -8.22 -18.98 -9.72
C LEU A 287 -8.28 -19.59 -8.33
N ILE A 288 -8.05 -20.89 -8.18
CA ILE A 288 -7.99 -21.55 -6.87
C ILE A 288 -6.88 -20.93 -6.01
N ASN A 289 -5.67 -20.77 -6.56
CA ASN A 289 -4.54 -20.20 -5.82
C ASN A 289 -4.76 -18.75 -5.39
N GLU A 290 -5.48 -17.96 -6.19
CA GLU A 290 -5.69 -16.53 -5.91
C GLU A 290 -6.92 -16.26 -5.06
N LEU A 291 -7.97 -17.11 -5.15
CA LEU A 291 -9.28 -16.84 -4.55
C LEU A 291 -9.55 -17.71 -3.32
N VAL A 292 -9.09 -18.96 -3.34
CA VAL A 292 -9.32 -19.90 -2.23
C VAL A 292 -8.22 -19.73 -1.19
N PRO A 293 -8.55 -19.44 0.07
CA PRO A 293 -7.56 -19.38 1.13
C PRO A 293 -6.87 -20.74 1.28
N GLN A 294 -5.55 -20.76 1.11
CA GLN A 294 -4.79 -21.97 1.36
C GLN A 294 -4.67 -22.18 2.87
N GLU A 295 -4.84 -23.43 3.31
CA GLU A 295 -4.54 -23.78 4.71
C GLU A 295 -3.08 -23.39 4.99
N PRO A 296 -2.80 -22.77 6.16
CA PRO A 296 -1.45 -22.40 6.53
C PRO A 296 -0.58 -23.67 6.50
N THR A 297 0.50 -23.62 5.75
CA THR A 297 1.45 -24.73 5.72
C THR A 297 2.07 -24.90 7.11
N GLU A 298 2.41 -26.14 7.51
CA GLU A 298 3.07 -26.43 8.80
C GLU A 298 4.30 -25.54 9.08
N GLN A 299 4.87 -24.91 8.05
CA GLN A 299 5.97 -23.93 8.19
C GLN A 299 5.48 -22.58 8.71
N ASP A 300 4.29 -22.14 8.29
CA ASP A 300 3.70 -20.88 8.75
C ASP A 300 3.25 -20.99 10.20
N ASP A 301 2.70 -22.14 10.61
CA ASP A 301 2.35 -22.44 12.01
C ASP A 301 3.58 -22.46 12.92
N LYS A 302 4.69 -23.04 12.45
CA LYS A 302 5.97 -23.03 13.19
C LYS A 302 6.55 -21.62 13.32
N LEU A 303 6.43 -20.79 12.29
CA LEU A 303 6.88 -19.40 12.31
C LEU A 303 6.01 -18.56 13.25
N HIS A 304 4.68 -18.75 13.20
CA HIS A 304 3.73 -18.05 14.05
C HIS A 304 3.90 -18.43 15.53
N MET A 305 4.10 -19.71 15.84
CA MET A 305 4.42 -20.19 17.19
C MET A 305 5.78 -19.67 17.69
N LYS A 306 6.75 -19.53 16.81
CA LYS A 306 8.08 -18.97 17.15
C LYS A 306 8.00 -17.48 17.44
N LEU A 307 7.19 -16.74 16.68
CA LEU A 307 6.90 -15.33 16.92
C LEU A 307 6.13 -15.10 18.23
N LEU A 308 5.10 -15.92 18.51
CA LEU A 308 4.35 -15.87 19.77
C LEU A 308 5.25 -16.17 20.99
N LYS A 309 6.15 -17.15 20.88
CA LYS A 309 7.13 -17.46 21.93
C LYS A 309 8.13 -16.32 22.16
N LEU A 310 8.56 -15.62 21.10
CA LEU A 310 9.45 -14.46 21.23
C LEU A 310 8.75 -13.27 21.86
N LEU A 311 7.48 -13.04 21.54
CA LEU A 311 6.67 -11.97 22.13
C LEU A 311 6.29 -12.25 23.59
N SER A 312 6.09 -13.53 23.97
CA SER A 312 5.82 -13.92 25.35
C SER A 312 7.09 -13.92 26.22
N ALA A 313 8.25 -14.23 25.67
CA ALA A 313 9.54 -14.18 26.37
C ALA A 313 9.99 -12.73 26.67
N GLY A 314 9.57 -11.73 25.87
CA GLY A 314 9.85 -10.31 26.12
C GLY A 314 8.99 -9.66 27.21
N LYS A 315 7.99 -10.36 27.77
CA LYS A 315 7.06 -9.84 28.79
C LYS A 315 7.37 -10.30 30.21
N GLY A 316 8.37 -11.20 30.38
CA GLY A 316 8.70 -11.85 31.65
C GLY A 316 9.76 -11.14 32.51
N ASP A 317 10.35 -10.02 32.05
CA ASP A 317 11.53 -9.43 32.73
C ASP A 317 11.26 -8.03 33.34
N LYS A 318 10.02 -7.72 33.73
CA LYS A 318 9.67 -6.42 34.32
C LYS A 318 8.97 -6.48 35.69
N ASP A 319 8.79 -7.64 36.27
CA ASP A 319 8.07 -7.75 37.61
C ASP A 319 8.93 -8.15 38.79
N ASP A 320 10.25 -8.22 38.70
CA ASP A 320 11.15 -8.56 39.82
C ASP A 320 12.06 -7.40 40.31
N GLU A 321 11.64 -6.13 40.14
CA GLU A 321 12.24 -5.00 40.86
C GLU A 321 11.16 -4.11 41.46
N LYS A 322 10.67 -4.56 42.64
CA LYS A 322 10.07 -3.69 43.65
C LYS A 322 10.42 -4.19 45.03
#